data_ae232e7463a3522eea1f6a6d26dfcb65
#
_entry.id   ae232e7463a3522eea1f6a6d26dfcb65
#
_cell.length_a   1.000
_cell.length_b   1.000
_cell.length_c   1.000
_cell.angle_alpha   90.00
_cell.angle_beta   90.00
_cell.angle_gamma   90.00
#
_symmetry.space_group_name_H-M   'P 1'
#
loop_
_entity.id
_entity.type
_entity.pdbx_description
1 polymer ?
#
loop_
_entity_poly.entity_id
_entity_poly.type
_entity_poly.pdbx_seq_one_letter_code
_entity_poly.pdbx_strand_id
1 'polypeptide(L)'
;MHTLHWWAVQAVDKEDAAAIVESVVSEEYVDWSDWYVVGGGRWSNSQYENSHDMVISYDEEPEKFKETIRGCIQARMDEMTFIKDKIDINKFVNSVEKYANFGTIGDDRFGLQTYYVRKAGTMLLEYYNPDSYFYDIIHHSASTDYIYELIDKKDSNGLFLVPVDFHY
;
A
#
# COMPACT_ATOMS: atom_id res chain seq x y z
N MET A 1 12.30 -8.24 0.85
CA MET A 1 11.03 -8.79 1.46
C MET A 1 9.93 -8.60 0.43
N HIS A 2 8.85 -9.44 0.45
CA HIS A 2 7.74 -9.28 -0.50
C HIS A 2 6.50 -8.79 0.21
N THR A 3 5.80 -7.83 -0.40
CA THR A 3 4.49 -7.35 0.05
C THR A 3 3.52 -7.29 -1.11
N LEU A 4 2.28 -7.70 -0.87
CA LEU A 4 1.20 -7.62 -1.83
C LEU A 4 0.39 -6.34 -1.58
N HIS A 5 0.30 -5.51 -2.60
CA HIS A 5 -0.50 -4.29 -2.59
C HIS A 5 -1.63 -4.39 -3.62
N TRP A 6 -2.74 -3.74 -3.35
CA TRP A 6 -3.90 -3.73 -4.21
C TRP A 6 -4.17 -2.32 -4.76
N TRP A 7 -4.32 -2.24 -6.06
CA TRP A 7 -4.49 -0.98 -6.78
C TRP A 7 -5.87 -0.93 -7.42
N ALA A 8 -6.68 0.06 -7.03
CA ALA A 8 -8.00 0.28 -7.61
C ALA A 8 -7.89 1.12 -8.88
N VAL A 9 -8.56 0.69 -9.95
CA VAL A 9 -8.54 1.31 -11.26
C VAL A 9 -9.87 1.12 -11.97
N GLN A 10 -10.27 2.04 -12.86
CA GLN A 10 -11.35 1.84 -13.82
C GLN A 10 -10.76 1.44 -15.17
N ALA A 11 -11.28 0.37 -15.76
CA ALA A 11 -10.79 -0.22 -17.00
C ALA A 11 -11.91 -0.95 -17.76
N VAL A 12 -11.65 -1.35 -18.99
CA VAL A 12 -12.63 -2.09 -19.80
C VAL A 12 -12.63 -3.58 -19.51
N ASP A 13 -11.47 -4.14 -19.11
CA ASP A 13 -11.29 -5.53 -18.72
C ASP A 13 -10.06 -5.71 -17.80
N LYS A 14 -9.80 -6.96 -17.40
CA LYS A 14 -8.69 -7.32 -16.49
C LYS A 14 -7.31 -7.05 -17.09
N GLU A 15 -7.14 -7.22 -18.38
CA GLU A 15 -5.88 -6.99 -19.08
C GLU A 15 -5.58 -5.48 -19.15
N ASP A 16 -6.56 -4.68 -19.52
CA ASP A 16 -6.47 -3.22 -19.52
C ASP A 16 -6.20 -2.68 -18.11
N ALA A 17 -6.91 -3.19 -17.10
CA ALA A 17 -6.68 -2.84 -15.70
C ALA A 17 -5.22 -3.07 -15.27
N ALA A 18 -4.66 -4.24 -15.60
CA ALA A 18 -3.26 -4.56 -15.30
C ALA A 18 -2.29 -3.66 -16.07
N ALA A 19 -2.56 -3.34 -17.33
CA ALA A 19 -1.74 -2.46 -18.15
C ALA A 19 -1.70 -1.03 -17.62
N ILE A 20 -2.84 -0.50 -17.15
CA ILE A 20 -2.93 0.83 -16.53
C ILE A 20 -2.08 0.85 -15.25
N VAL A 21 -2.25 -0.15 -14.37
CA VAL A 21 -1.47 -0.24 -13.13
C VAL A 21 0.03 -0.37 -13.41
N GLU A 22 0.44 -1.20 -14.39
CA GLU A 22 1.84 -1.33 -14.81
C GLU A 22 2.43 0.01 -15.23
N SER A 23 1.70 0.80 -16.01
CA SER A 23 2.15 2.13 -16.45
C SER A 23 2.37 3.07 -15.25
N VAL A 24 1.41 3.12 -14.32
CA VAL A 24 1.50 4.02 -13.16
C VAL A 24 2.63 3.58 -12.20
N VAL A 25 2.75 2.29 -11.92
CA VAL A 25 3.81 1.76 -11.05
C VAL A 25 5.19 2.03 -11.64
N SER A 26 5.36 1.84 -12.95
CA SER A 26 6.65 2.06 -13.62
C SER A 26 7.12 3.51 -13.61
N GLU A 27 6.19 4.47 -13.62
CA GLU A 27 6.51 5.89 -13.71
C GLU A 27 6.73 6.57 -12.35
N GLU A 28 5.99 6.19 -11.32
CA GLU A 28 5.86 7.01 -10.12
C GLU A 28 6.29 6.35 -8.80
N TYR A 29 6.38 5.00 -8.68
CA TYR A 29 6.30 4.38 -7.35
C TYR A 29 7.41 3.40 -6.98
N VAL A 30 8.55 3.41 -7.65
CA VAL A 30 9.59 2.39 -7.46
C VAL A 30 10.72 2.80 -6.52
N ASP A 31 10.70 3.99 -5.97
CA ASP A 31 11.82 4.53 -5.14
C ASP A 31 12.11 3.73 -3.86
N TRP A 32 11.13 2.94 -3.38
CA TRP A 32 11.26 2.14 -2.17
C TRP A 32 11.29 0.62 -2.41
N SER A 33 11.17 0.17 -3.66
CA SER A 33 11.23 -1.24 -4.03
C SER A 33 12.37 -1.54 -4.99
N ASP A 34 12.95 -2.75 -4.90
CA ASP A 34 13.99 -3.21 -5.81
C ASP A 34 13.40 -3.61 -7.17
N TRP A 35 12.21 -4.22 -7.14
CA TRP A 35 11.45 -4.63 -8.31
C TRP A 35 9.99 -4.92 -7.92
N TYR A 36 9.11 -5.05 -8.90
CA TYR A 36 7.69 -5.38 -8.71
C TYR A 36 7.17 -6.30 -9.82
N VAL A 37 6.02 -6.94 -9.56
CA VAL A 37 5.27 -7.73 -10.55
C VAL A 37 3.79 -7.40 -10.43
N VAL A 38 3.20 -6.86 -11.50
CA VAL A 38 1.75 -6.65 -11.61
C VAL A 38 1.05 -7.99 -11.86
N GLY A 39 -0.14 -8.18 -11.28
CA GLY A 39 -0.89 -9.45 -11.35
C GLY A 39 -0.62 -10.39 -10.18
N GLY A 40 0.12 -9.94 -9.16
CA GLY A 40 0.30 -10.66 -7.89
C GLY A 40 1.58 -11.49 -7.77
N GLY A 41 2.39 -11.61 -8.80
CA GLY A 41 3.71 -12.23 -8.74
C GLY A 41 3.72 -13.59 -8.02
N ARG A 42 4.48 -13.70 -6.93
CA ARG A 42 4.62 -14.94 -6.15
C ARG A 42 3.33 -15.43 -5.46
N TRP A 43 2.31 -14.58 -5.33
CA TRP A 43 1.00 -14.96 -4.79
C TRP A 43 0.04 -15.48 -5.85
N SER A 44 0.38 -15.32 -7.16
CA SER A 44 -0.37 -15.89 -8.26
C SER A 44 0.02 -17.35 -8.52
N ASN A 45 -0.85 -18.10 -9.21
CA ASN A 45 -0.55 -19.47 -9.60
C ASN A 45 0.54 -19.55 -10.68
N SER A 46 0.77 -18.48 -11.43
CA SER A 46 1.83 -18.34 -12.42
C SER A 46 2.89 -17.37 -11.90
N GLN A 47 3.93 -17.90 -11.24
CA GLN A 47 4.95 -17.12 -10.53
C GLN A 47 5.77 -16.14 -11.41
N TYR A 48 5.70 -16.24 -12.73
CA TYR A 48 6.60 -15.52 -13.65
C TYR A 48 5.93 -14.94 -14.89
N GLU A 49 4.63 -15.14 -15.06
CA GLU A 49 3.87 -14.56 -16.16
C GLU A 49 2.93 -13.48 -15.63
N ASN A 50 2.65 -12.47 -16.43
CA ASN A 50 1.61 -11.48 -16.17
C ASN A 50 0.24 -12.17 -16.14
N SER A 51 -0.05 -12.82 -15.03
CA SER A 51 -1.31 -13.52 -14.82
C SER A 51 -2.34 -12.51 -14.32
N HIS A 52 -3.47 -12.46 -15.02
CA HIS A 52 -4.60 -11.62 -14.58
C HIS A 52 -5.57 -12.40 -13.67
N ASP A 53 -5.20 -13.63 -13.28
CA ASP A 53 -6.07 -14.52 -12.46
C ASP A 53 -6.42 -13.94 -11.10
N MET A 54 -5.54 -13.09 -10.55
CA MET A 54 -5.77 -12.43 -9.27
C MET A 54 -6.47 -11.07 -9.39
N VAL A 55 -6.63 -10.53 -10.62
CA VAL A 55 -7.36 -9.27 -10.82
C VAL A 55 -8.84 -9.49 -10.52
N ILE A 56 -9.39 -8.66 -9.64
CA ILE A 56 -10.77 -8.77 -9.15
C ILE A 56 -11.61 -7.69 -9.81
N SER A 57 -12.66 -8.08 -10.55
CA SER A 57 -13.68 -7.18 -11.06
C SER A 57 -14.76 -6.97 -10.01
N TYR A 58 -15.12 -5.72 -9.74
CA TYR A 58 -16.26 -5.42 -8.87
C TYR A 58 -17.59 -5.96 -9.43
N ASP A 59 -17.77 -5.87 -10.74
CA ASP A 59 -19.01 -6.31 -11.41
C ASP A 59 -19.19 -7.84 -11.35
N GLU A 60 -18.07 -8.60 -11.39
CA GLU A 60 -18.08 -10.07 -11.36
C GLU A 60 -18.04 -10.63 -9.92
N GLU A 61 -17.24 -10.03 -9.04
CA GLU A 61 -16.93 -10.54 -7.70
C GLU A 61 -17.05 -9.45 -6.62
N PRO A 62 -18.22 -8.79 -6.44
CA PRO A 62 -18.35 -7.61 -5.58
C PRO A 62 -18.00 -7.86 -4.12
N GLU A 63 -18.32 -9.04 -3.58
CA GLU A 63 -18.01 -9.35 -2.18
C GLU A 63 -16.51 -9.60 -1.98
N LYS A 64 -15.86 -10.33 -2.88
CA LYS A 64 -14.40 -10.55 -2.86
C LYS A 64 -13.64 -9.23 -3.00
N PHE A 65 -14.12 -8.33 -3.87
CA PHE A 65 -13.57 -6.98 -4.03
C PHE A 65 -13.59 -6.22 -2.69
N LYS A 66 -14.76 -6.15 -2.03
CA LYS A 66 -14.91 -5.47 -0.73
C LYS A 66 -14.10 -6.15 0.38
N GLU A 67 -14.06 -7.47 0.41
CA GLU A 67 -13.27 -8.23 1.40
C GLU A 67 -11.77 -7.97 1.24
N THR A 68 -11.29 -7.86 0.01
CA THR A 68 -9.89 -7.53 -0.27
C THR A 68 -9.53 -6.15 0.25
N ILE A 69 -10.36 -5.13 0.00
CA ILE A 69 -10.15 -3.79 0.55
C ILE A 69 -10.17 -3.81 2.09
N ARG A 70 -11.14 -4.51 2.70
CA ARG A 70 -11.19 -4.65 4.17
C ARG A 70 -9.93 -5.31 4.71
N GLY A 71 -9.38 -6.29 3.99
CA GLY A 71 -8.12 -6.93 4.34
C GLY A 71 -6.94 -5.96 4.35
N CYS A 72 -6.85 -5.06 3.38
CA CYS A 72 -5.82 -4.00 3.35
C CYS A 72 -5.96 -3.05 4.55
N ILE A 73 -7.19 -2.60 4.84
CA ILE A 73 -7.45 -1.74 6.00
C ILE A 73 -7.08 -2.47 7.29
N GLN A 74 -7.50 -3.75 7.43
CA GLN A 74 -7.21 -4.53 8.63
C GLN A 74 -5.71 -4.73 8.83
N ALA A 75 -4.96 -5.06 7.79
CA ALA A 75 -3.50 -5.19 7.86
C ALA A 75 -2.84 -3.90 8.37
N ARG A 76 -3.28 -2.74 7.85
CA ARG A 76 -2.80 -1.42 8.28
C ARG A 76 -3.17 -1.15 9.74
N MET A 77 -4.37 -1.49 10.17
CA MET A 77 -4.82 -1.34 11.57
C MET A 77 -4.06 -2.24 12.53
N ASP A 78 -3.80 -3.49 12.13
CA ASP A 78 -3.04 -4.45 12.95
C ASP A 78 -1.61 -3.95 13.16
N GLU A 79 -0.99 -3.43 12.12
CA GLU A 79 0.34 -2.85 12.18
C GLU A 79 0.38 -1.59 13.05
N MET A 80 -0.60 -0.68 12.90
CA MET A 80 -0.76 0.48 13.77
C MET A 80 -0.96 0.07 15.24
N THR A 81 -1.74 -0.96 15.48
CA THR A 81 -1.96 -1.50 16.83
C THR A 81 -0.67 -2.09 17.41
N PHE A 82 0.12 -2.78 16.59
CA PHE A 82 1.42 -3.31 17.02
C PHE A 82 2.40 -2.20 17.42
N ILE A 83 2.47 -1.09 16.68
CA ILE A 83 3.47 -0.04 16.93
C ILE A 83 3.04 0.99 17.98
N LYS A 84 1.72 1.22 18.17
CA LYS A 84 1.22 2.27 19.10
C LYS A 84 1.77 2.12 20.52
N ASP A 85 1.89 0.89 21.03
CA ASP A 85 2.36 0.59 22.38
C ASP A 85 3.90 0.61 22.50
N LYS A 86 4.59 0.76 21.37
CA LYS A 86 6.05 0.81 21.27
C LYS A 86 6.59 2.22 21.11
N ILE A 87 5.73 3.17 20.78
CA ILE A 87 6.11 4.58 20.61
C ILE A 87 6.34 5.21 21.98
N ASP A 88 7.55 5.73 22.17
CA ASP A 88 7.92 6.57 23.30
C ASP A 88 8.36 7.93 22.76
N ILE A 89 7.46 8.90 22.82
CA ILE A 89 7.68 10.25 22.30
C ILE A 89 8.85 10.94 22.99
N ASN A 90 9.05 10.73 24.31
CA ASN A 90 10.17 11.33 25.02
C ASN A 90 11.51 10.78 24.53
N LYS A 91 11.59 9.46 24.31
CA LYS A 91 12.80 8.86 23.71
C LYS A 91 13.05 9.36 22.29
N PHE A 92 11.99 9.53 21.51
CA PHE A 92 12.11 10.10 20.17
C PHE A 92 12.63 11.53 20.19
N VAL A 93 12.02 12.41 21.02
CA VAL A 93 12.45 13.82 21.18
C VAL A 93 13.91 13.89 21.63
N ASN A 94 14.29 13.13 22.64
CA ASN A 94 15.67 13.08 23.13
C ASN A 94 16.66 12.63 22.03
N SER A 95 16.27 11.70 21.16
CA SER A 95 17.08 11.29 20.02
C SER A 95 17.26 12.44 19.01
N VAL A 96 16.20 13.19 18.72
CA VAL A 96 16.23 14.36 17.82
C VAL A 96 17.11 15.47 18.40
N GLU A 97 16.99 15.79 19.68
CA GLU A 97 17.83 16.78 20.36
C GLU A 97 19.32 16.42 20.31
N LYS A 98 19.63 15.14 20.50
CA LYS A 98 20.99 14.63 20.38
C LYS A 98 21.61 14.88 18.99
N TYR A 99 20.79 14.72 17.92
CA TYR A 99 21.22 15.05 16.56
C TYR A 99 21.40 16.56 16.35
N ALA A 100 20.47 17.37 16.87
CA ALA A 100 20.52 18.84 16.76
C ALA A 100 21.79 19.42 17.39
N ASN A 101 22.31 18.78 18.43
CA ASN A 101 23.53 19.21 19.15
C ASN A 101 24.83 18.60 18.63
N PHE A 102 24.84 18.05 17.41
CA PHE A 102 26.01 17.40 16.79
C PHE A 102 26.65 16.32 17.67
N GLY A 103 25.91 15.76 18.61
CA GLY A 103 26.35 14.62 19.40
C GLY A 103 26.67 13.45 18.47
N THR A 104 27.62 12.61 18.88
CA THR A 104 27.90 11.36 18.15
C THR A 104 26.60 10.63 17.91
N ILE A 105 26.28 10.48 16.64
CA ILE A 105 25.18 9.65 16.19
C ILE A 105 25.60 8.22 16.54
N GLY A 106 25.33 7.81 17.77
CA GLY A 106 25.40 6.41 18.15
C GLY A 106 24.37 5.61 17.35
N ASP A 107 24.24 4.35 17.66
CA ASP A 107 23.31 3.40 17.01
C ASP A 107 21.82 3.85 16.95
N ASP A 108 21.49 4.95 17.64
CA ASP A 108 20.14 5.55 17.66
C ASP A 108 19.73 6.30 16.37
N ARG A 109 20.61 6.51 15.38
CA ARG A 109 20.25 7.11 14.10
C ARG A 109 19.12 6.34 13.41
N PHE A 110 19.12 5.04 13.61
CA PHE A 110 18.07 4.10 13.18
C PHE A 110 17.40 3.46 14.38
N GLY A 111 17.42 4.15 15.54
CA GLY A 111 16.84 3.64 16.76
C GLY A 111 15.37 3.26 16.57
N LEU A 112 14.95 2.25 17.30
CA LEU A 112 13.62 1.66 17.20
C LEU A 112 12.51 2.71 17.35
N GLN A 113 12.74 3.76 18.15
CA GLN A 113 11.75 4.84 18.33
C GLN A 113 11.58 5.68 17.07
N THR A 114 12.66 6.03 16.39
CA THR A 114 12.62 6.75 15.11
C THR A 114 11.87 5.93 14.05
N TYR A 115 12.11 4.63 14.00
CA TYR A 115 11.42 3.70 13.11
C TYR A 115 9.91 3.69 13.37
N TYR A 116 9.49 3.47 14.63
CA TYR A 116 8.06 3.38 14.97
C TYR A 116 7.33 4.70 14.74
N VAL A 117 7.93 5.84 15.08
CA VAL A 117 7.30 7.15 14.88
C VAL A 117 7.17 7.46 13.38
N ARG A 118 8.20 7.19 12.56
CA ARG A 118 8.13 7.37 11.10
C ARG A 118 7.08 6.47 10.51
N LYS A 119 7.08 5.18 10.85
CA LYS A 119 6.12 4.21 10.34
C LYS A 119 4.68 4.60 10.69
N ALA A 120 4.41 5.01 11.93
CA ALA A 120 3.10 5.52 12.31
C ALA A 120 2.70 6.77 11.52
N GLY A 121 3.67 7.66 11.24
CA GLY A 121 3.44 8.85 10.43
C GLY A 121 3.06 8.49 8.98
N THR A 122 3.77 7.58 8.34
CA THR A 122 3.47 7.16 6.96
C THR A 122 2.11 6.50 6.84
N MET A 123 1.69 5.73 7.83
CA MET A 123 0.37 5.07 7.84
C MET A 123 -0.81 6.04 7.96
N LEU A 124 -0.57 7.26 8.45
CA LEU A 124 -1.61 8.28 8.58
C LEU A 124 -1.74 9.16 7.31
N LEU A 125 -0.85 8.99 6.35
CA LEU A 125 -0.86 9.77 5.13
C LEU A 125 -1.83 9.18 4.11
N GLU A 126 -2.46 10.03 3.32
CA GLU A 126 -3.39 9.62 2.27
C GLU A 126 -2.68 9.31 0.94
N TYR A 127 -1.41 9.64 0.81
CA TYR A 127 -0.64 9.29 -0.37
C TYR A 127 -0.03 7.88 -0.24
N TYR A 128 0.25 7.28 -1.38
CA TYR A 128 0.78 5.93 -1.45
C TYR A 128 2.19 5.83 -0.84
N ASN A 129 2.40 4.80 -0.06
CA ASN A 129 3.69 4.45 0.54
C ASN A 129 3.74 2.94 0.84
N PRO A 130 4.91 2.36 1.23
CA PRO A 130 5.04 0.93 1.49
C PRO A 130 4.07 0.34 2.52
N ASP A 131 3.58 1.17 3.44
CA ASP A 131 2.68 0.75 4.53
C ASP A 131 1.19 0.89 4.16
N SER A 132 0.88 1.33 2.93
CA SER A 132 -0.51 1.59 2.52
C SER A 132 -1.29 0.34 2.17
N TYR A 133 -0.65 -0.68 1.57
CA TYR A 133 -1.24 -1.93 1.06
C TYR A 133 -2.36 -1.73 0.03
N PHE A 134 -2.83 -0.51 -0.17
CA PHE A 134 -3.89 -0.12 -1.09
C PHE A 134 -3.60 1.22 -1.73
N TYR A 135 -3.95 1.37 -3.01
CA TYR A 135 -3.90 2.64 -3.73
C TYR A 135 -5.05 2.78 -4.72
N ASP A 136 -5.69 3.92 -4.70
CA ASP A 136 -6.72 4.31 -5.65
C ASP A 136 -6.09 5.22 -6.73
N ILE A 137 -5.90 4.67 -7.93
CA ILE A 137 -5.35 5.41 -9.08
C ILE A 137 -6.33 6.49 -9.53
N ILE A 138 -7.64 6.25 -9.42
CA ILE A 138 -8.69 7.15 -9.94
C ILE A 138 -8.64 8.50 -9.21
N HIS A 139 -8.39 8.47 -7.90
CA HIS A 139 -8.37 9.65 -7.04
C HIS A 139 -6.98 9.99 -6.49
N HIS A 140 -5.94 9.27 -6.93
CA HIS A 140 -4.56 9.45 -6.46
C HIS A 140 -4.43 9.41 -4.94
N SER A 141 -5.04 8.43 -4.30
CA SER A 141 -5.14 8.35 -2.84
C SER A 141 -4.90 6.93 -2.31
N ALA A 142 -4.26 6.84 -1.14
CA ALA A 142 -4.19 5.61 -0.36
C ALA A 142 -5.44 5.40 0.53
N SER A 143 -6.40 6.34 0.55
CA SER A 143 -7.68 6.18 1.22
C SER A 143 -8.63 5.30 0.40
N THR A 144 -9.41 4.49 1.09
CA THR A 144 -10.44 3.64 0.48
C THR A 144 -11.80 4.34 0.38
N ASP A 145 -11.94 5.54 0.93
CA ASP A 145 -13.22 6.25 1.05
C ASP A 145 -13.84 6.56 -0.32
N TYR A 146 -13.02 6.99 -1.28
CA TYR A 146 -13.49 7.30 -2.63
C TYR A 146 -14.04 6.08 -3.38
N ILE A 147 -13.43 4.90 -3.18
CA ILE A 147 -13.92 3.65 -3.79
C ILE A 147 -15.27 3.25 -3.22
N TYR A 148 -15.47 3.39 -1.91
CA TYR A 148 -16.79 3.17 -1.30
C TYR A 148 -17.80 4.17 -1.79
N GLU A 149 -17.42 5.42 -2.00
CA GLU A 149 -18.31 6.46 -2.56
C GLU A 149 -18.74 6.13 -4.00
N LEU A 150 -17.85 5.64 -4.86
CA LEU A 150 -18.19 5.15 -6.21
C LEU A 150 -19.19 3.99 -6.15
N ILE A 151 -18.96 3.03 -5.26
CA ILE A 151 -19.85 1.88 -5.07
C ILE A 151 -21.24 2.34 -4.60
N ASP A 152 -21.30 3.22 -3.61
CA ASP A 152 -22.56 3.73 -3.06
C ASP A 152 -23.36 4.55 -4.08
N LYS A 153 -22.67 5.33 -4.91
CA LYS A 153 -23.28 6.11 -6.01
C LYS A 153 -23.65 5.26 -7.22
N LYS A 154 -23.32 3.95 -7.23
CA LYS A 154 -23.49 3.04 -8.38
C LYS A 154 -22.71 3.49 -9.63
N ASP A 155 -21.59 4.12 -9.45
CA ASP A 155 -20.65 4.56 -10.49
C ASP A 155 -19.39 3.67 -10.51
N SER A 156 -19.61 2.38 -10.24
CA SER A 156 -18.55 1.38 -10.08
C SER A 156 -18.34 0.53 -11.33
N ASN A 157 -18.93 0.89 -12.46
CA ASN A 157 -18.77 0.15 -13.71
C ASN A 157 -17.30 0.12 -14.13
N GLY A 158 -16.81 -1.08 -14.44
CA GLY A 158 -15.42 -1.29 -14.84
C GLY A 158 -14.41 -1.03 -13.72
N LEU A 159 -14.80 -1.17 -12.46
CA LEU A 159 -13.91 -1.02 -11.32
C LEU A 159 -13.19 -2.35 -11.03
N PHE A 160 -11.85 -2.29 -10.99
CA PHE A 160 -11.00 -3.45 -10.76
C PHE A 160 -10.04 -3.20 -9.58
N LEU A 161 -9.66 -4.31 -8.90
CA LEU A 161 -8.50 -4.37 -8.01
C LEU A 161 -7.42 -5.19 -8.67
N VAL A 162 -6.26 -4.60 -8.85
CA VAL A 162 -5.08 -5.24 -9.44
C VAL A 162 -4.03 -5.44 -8.35
N PRO A 163 -3.56 -6.67 -8.11
CA PRO A 163 -2.51 -6.93 -7.15
C PRO A 163 -1.13 -6.61 -7.74
N VAL A 164 -0.27 -6.03 -6.94
CA VAL A 164 1.15 -5.80 -7.26
C VAL A 164 2.01 -6.41 -6.17
N ASP A 165 2.91 -7.29 -6.55
CA ASP A 165 3.94 -7.87 -5.68
C ASP A 165 5.17 -6.97 -5.69
N PHE A 166 5.46 -6.31 -4.59
CA PHE A 166 6.68 -5.51 -4.43
C PHE A 166 7.74 -6.27 -3.64
N HIS A 167 8.99 -6.14 -4.07
CA HIS A 167 10.17 -6.62 -3.36
C HIS A 167 11.02 -5.46 -2.83
N TYR A 168 11.46 -5.54 -1.56
CA TYR A 168 12.37 -4.60 -0.89
C TYR A 168 13.14 -5.27 0.26
#